data_72580a7aaea7dca62002104e14f81918
#
_entry.id   72580a7aaea7dca62002104e14f81918
#
_cell.length_a   1.000
_cell.length_b   1.000
_cell.length_c   1.000
_cell.angle_alpha   90.00
_cell.angle_beta   90.00
_cell.angle_gamma   90.00
#
_symmetry.space_group_name_H-M   'P 1'
#
loop_
_entity.id
_entity.type
_entity.pdbx_description
1 polymer ?
#
loop_
_entity_poly.entity_id
_entity_poly.type
_entity_poly.pdbx_seq_one_letter_code
_entity_poly.pdbx_strand_id
1 'polypeptide(L)'
;MSAIACNEAKADYTALAEAINGGLDAGLTVSQIKEALSQLYAYTGFPRSLNALGTLQKVLEQRQSEGKATEEGVEASPLPSHYNALAQGTEVQTKLSGQPFNYAFCPAEDYYLKAHLFGDIFARDNLTHADRELITVSALSGLENVMPQLQAHVRGALNMGVTEEQLRGIPVALKVAGLQAEALRCEAAIAAAVEGKNDVVCAQFPWPIGEPNTAYAQYFIGNSYLAVLDPASGLYNVSFEPGCRNNWHVHHGAVQMLICVSGRGWYQEWGKPAVELKPGVTIAVPEGVKHWHGAAKDSWMQHLTYHANAKPGNSNEWLEPVTDEQYNTLQ
;
A
#
# COMPACT_ATOMS: atom_id res chain seq x y z
N MET A 1 1.50 16.52 5.80
CA MET A 1 1.46 16.10 4.36
C MET A 1 1.14 14.61 4.19
N SER A 2 1.77 13.67 4.91
CA SER A 2 1.56 12.23 4.71
C SER A 2 0.10 11.77 4.84
N ALA A 3 -0.64 12.25 5.86
CA ALA A 3 -2.06 11.93 6.00
C ALA A 3 -2.92 12.51 4.85
N ILE A 4 -2.57 13.69 4.33
CA ILE A 4 -3.23 14.29 3.16
C ILE A 4 -3.09 13.38 1.95
N ALA A 5 -1.86 13.00 1.60
CA ALA A 5 -1.58 12.16 0.45
C ALA A 5 -2.21 10.76 0.55
N CYS A 6 -2.16 10.16 1.74
CA CYS A 6 -2.74 8.84 1.98
C CYS A 6 -4.28 8.86 1.88
N ASN A 7 -4.95 9.87 2.46
CA ASN A 7 -6.41 9.99 2.40
C ASN A 7 -6.91 10.34 1.00
N GLU A 8 -6.14 11.12 0.21
CA GLU A 8 -6.40 11.33 -1.22
C GLU A 8 -6.41 9.99 -1.95
N ALA A 9 -5.35 9.19 -1.77
CA ALA A 9 -5.20 7.90 -2.42
C ALA A 9 -6.30 6.89 -2.06
N LYS A 10 -6.83 6.98 -0.84
CA LYS A 10 -7.99 6.17 -0.37
C LYS A 10 -9.34 6.71 -0.83
N ALA A 11 -9.38 7.92 -1.39
CA ALA A 11 -10.61 8.66 -1.66
C ALA A 11 -11.48 8.90 -0.41
N ASP A 12 -10.86 8.98 0.77
CA ASP A 12 -11.52 9.37 2.02
C ASP A 12 -11.50 10.90 2.17
N TYR A 13 -12.47 11.54 1.54
CA TYR A 13 -12.53 13.01 1.50
C TYR A 13 -12.91 13.66 2.83
N THR A 14 -13.53 12.92 3.74
CA THR A 14 -13.83 13.41 5.10
C THR A 14 -12.54 13.48 5.91
N ALA A 15 -11.79 12.39 6.00
CA ALA A 15 -10.50 12.37 6.66
C ALA A 15 -9.46 13.27 5.97
N LEU A 16 -9.57 13.43 4.63
CA LEU A 16 -8.74 14.36 3.87
C LEU A 16 -8.99 15.82 4.31
N ALA A 17 -10.24 16.24 4.50
CA ALA A 17 -10.57 17.60 4.95
C ALA A 17 -9.96 17.88 6.35
N GLU A 18 -10.05 16.91 7.26
CA GLU A 18 -9.44 17.00 8.58
C GLU A 18 -7.91 17.11 8.50
N ALA A 19 -7.29 16.25 7.66
CA ALA A 19 -5.85 16.26 7.44
C ALA A 19 -5.35 17.57 6.81
N ILE A 20 -6.12 18.17 5.87
CA ILE A 20 -5.83 19.47 5.26
C ILE A 20 -5.88 20.56 6.33
N ASN A 21 -6.93 20.63 7.16
CA ASN A 21 -7.04 21.60 8.24
C ASN A 21 -5.85 21.50 9.19
N GLY A 22 -5.54 20.28 9.66
CA GLY A 22 -4.38 20.08 10.55
C GLY A 22 -3.04 20.42 9.88
N GLY A 23 -2.91 20.18 8.57
CA GLY A 23 -1.73 20.56 7.79
C GLY A 23 -1.54 22.08 7.69
N LEU A 24 -2.61 22.82 7.41
CA LEU A 24 -2.61 24.29 7.38
C LEU A 24 -2.31 24.88 8.75
N ASP A 25 -2.88 24.31 9.82
CA ASP A 25 -2.60 24.74 11.20
C ASP A 25 -1.14 24.45 11.62
N ALA A 26 -0.53 23.42 11.03
CA ALA A 26 0.89 23.07 11.20
C ALA A 26 1.86 23.85 10.29
N GLY A 27 1.36 24.80 9.49
CA GLY A 27 2.17 25.67 8.65
C GLY A 27 2.40 25.18 7.21
N LEU A 28 1.67 24.17 6.73
CA LEU A 28 1.65 23.89 5.29
C LEU A 28 0.96 25.03 4.56
N THR A 29 1.50 25.38 3.39
CA THR A 29 0.90 26.41 2.55
C THR A 29 -0.13 25.80 1.58
N VAL A 30 -1.06 26.65 1.13
CA VAL A 30 -2.07 26.26 0.14
C VAL A 30 -1.41 25.76 -1.16
N SER A 31 -0.35 26.45 -1.61
CA SER A 31 0.41 26.07 -2.80
C SER A 31 1.05 24.66 -2.67
N GLN A 32 1.63 24.35 -1.50
CA GLN A 32 2.20 23.01 -1.27
C GLN A 32 1.14 21.91 -1.30
N ILE A 33 -0.04 22.15 -0.72
CA ILE A 33 -1.12 21.18 -0.71
C ILE A 33 -1.71 21.02 -2.12
N LYS A 34 -1.95 22.12 -2.85
CA LYS A 34 -2.37 22.08 -4.26
C LYS A 34 -1.42 21.25 -5.11
N GLU A 35 -0.12 21.50 -4.97
CA GLU A 35 0.92 20.83 -5.73
C GLU A 35 0.97 19.33 -5.43
N ALA A 36 0.88 18.95 -4.16
CA ALA A 36 0.85 17.56 -3.73
C ALA A 36 -0.38 16.82 -4.31
N LEU A 37 -1.58 17.39 -4.16
CA LEU A 37 -2.81 16.80 -4.68
C LEU A 37 -2.83 16.75 -6.22
N SER A 38 -2.23 17.75 -6.88
CA SER A 38 -2.07 17.76 -8.33
C SER A 38 -1.11 16.66 -8.80
N GLN A 39 0.06 16.49 -8.16
CA GLN A 39 1.01 15.42 -8.49
C GLN A 39 0.36 14.04 -8.42
N LEU A 40 -0.51 13.82 -7.43
CA LEU A 40 -1.05 12.51 -7.13
C LEU A 40 -1.96 11.95 -8.24
N TYR A 41 -2.48 12.77 -9.15
CA TYR A 41 -3.27 12.21 -10.25
C TYR A 41 -2.49 11.19 -11.10
N ALA A 42 -1.16 11.30 -11.15
CA ALA A 42 -0.32 10.33 -11.86
C ALA A 42 -0.28 8.95 -11.21
N TYR A 43 -0.69 8.84 -9.95
CA TYR A 43 -0.72 7.59 -9.17
C TYR A 43 -2.14 7.11 -8.86
N THR A 44 -3.08 8.04 -8.68
CA THR A 44 -4.45 7.77 -8.21
C THR A 44 -5.52 8.07 -9.26
N GLY A 45 -5.13 8.71 -10.36
CA GLY A 45 -6.00 9.14 -11.46
C GLY A 45 -6.68 10.49 -11.21
N PHE A 46 -7.02 11.18 -12.30
CA PHE A 46 -7.69 12.49 -12.27
C PHE A 46 -8.93 12.56 -11.39
N PRO A 47 -9.83 11.55 -11.36
CA PRO A 47 -11.03 11.65 -10.53
C PRO A 47 -10.75 11.88 -9.05
N ARG A 48 -9.78 11.17 -8.47
CA ARG A 48 -9.42 11.33 -7.05
C ARG A 48 -8.75 12.68 -6.82
N SER A 49 -7.79 13.06 -7.62
CA SER A 49 -7.09 14.34 -7.51
C SER A 49 -8.06 15.54 -7.64
N LEU A 50 -8.98 15.52 -8.60
CA LEU A 50 -9.99 16.58 -8.77
C LEU A 50 -10.92 16.68 -7.56
N ASN A 51 -11.39 15.55 -7.03
CA ASN A 51 -12.23 15.54 -5.84
C ASN A 51 -11.45 16.03 -4.60
N ALA A 52 -10.17 15.69 -4.49
CA ALA A 52 -9.31 16.15 -3.40
C ALA A 52 -9.04 17.66 -3.48
N LEU A 53 -8.81 18.21 -4.67
CA LEU A 53 -8.69 19.66 -4.88
C LEU A 53 -10.02 20.38 -4.57
N GLY A 54 -11.16 19.79 -4.93
CA GLY A 54 -12.48 20.30 -4.53
C GLY A 54 -12.69 20.25 -3.00
N THR A 55 -12.11 19.26 -2.31
CA THR A 55 -12.13 19.20 -0.84
C THR A 55 -11.27 20.30 -0.24
N LEU A 56 -10.07 20.52 -0.78
CA LEU A 56 -9.22 21.65 -0.37
C LEU A 56 -9.93 22.99 -0.53
N GLN A 57 -10.58 23.22 -1.67
CA GLN A 57 -11.32 24.46 -1.91
C GLN A 57 -12.40 24.69 -0.83
N LYS A 58 -13.19 23.67 -0.50
CA LYS A 58 -14.22 23.77 0.55
C LYS A 58 -13.61 24.06 1.94
N VAL A 59 -12.49 23.43 2.26
CA VAL A 59 -11.78 23.70 3.52
C VAL A 59 -11.31 25.16 3.58
N LEU A 60 -10.76 25.70 2.50
CA LEU A 60 -10.33 27.11 2.44
C LEU A 60 -11.51 28.09 2.57
N GLU A 61 -12.63 27.83 1.88
CA GLU A 61 -13.85 28.63 2.01
C GLU A 61 -14.40 28.64 3.44
N GLN A 62 -14.41 27.46 4.09
CA GLN A 62 -14.82 27.35 5.49
C GLN A 62 -13.85 28.13 6.41
N ARG A 63 -12.52 27.93 6.29
CA ARG A 63 -11.52 28.65 7.10
C ARG A 63 -11.65 30.16 6.93
N GLN A 64 -11.88 30.62 5.71
CA GLN A 64 -12.11 32.04 5.46
C GLN A 64 -13.36 32.57 6.19
N SER A 65 -14.45 31.81 6.16
CA SER A 65 -15.69 32.16 6.86
C SER A 65 -15.53 32.19 8.39
N GLU A 66 -14.63 31.35 8.92
CA GLU A 66 -14.29 31.27 10.34
C GLU A 66 -13.20 32.28 10.75
N GLY A 67 -12.66 33.06 9.82
CA GLY A 67 -11.57 34.02 10.06
C GLY A 67 -10.23 33.36 10.40
N LYS A 68 -10.04 32.09 10.05
CA LYS A 68 -8.77 31.38 10.24
C LYS A 68 -7.77 31.77 9.15
N ALA A 69 -6.58 32.17 9.56
CA ALA A 69 -5.50 32.48 8.65
C ALA A 69 -5.03 31.24 7.88
N THR A 70 -4.70 31.43 6.59
CA THR A 70 -4.01 30.45 5.75
C THR A 70 -2.87 31.15 5.01
N GLU A 71 -1.75 30.48 4.89
CA GLU A 71 -0.63 30.97 4.10
C GLU A 71 -0.75 30.42 2.67
N GLU A 72 -0.78 31.33 1.67
CA GLU A 72 -0.93 30.90 0.24
C GLU A 72 0.31 30.14 -0.22
N GLY A 73 1.50 30.59 0.16
CA GLY A 73 2.77 30.01 -0.26
C GLY A 73 3.20 30.51 -1.67
N VAL A 74 4.28 29.94 -2.15
CA VAL A 74 4.89 30.31 -3.43
C VAL A 74 4.45 29.33 -4.52
N GLU A 75 3.97 29.83 -5.65
CA GLU A 75 3.68 29.03 -6.84
C GLU A 75 4.97 28.64 -7.56
N ALA A 76 4.90 27.58 -8.37
CA ALA A 76 6.04 27.12 -9.14
C ALA A 76 6.51 28.19 -10.15
N SER A 77 7.82 28.31 -10.32
CA SER A 77 8.43 29.19 -11.31
C SER A 77 8.08 28.74 -12.74
N PRO A 78 7.95 29.67 -13.69
CA PRO A 78 7.80 29.32 -15.09
C PRO A 78 9.02 28.53 -15.61
N LEU A 79 8.78 27.47 -16.37
CA LEU A 79 9.84 26.70 -17.00
C LEU A 79 10.55 27.53 -18.09
N PRO A 80 11.87 27.32 -18.32
CA PRO A 80 12.61 27.99 -19.39
C PRO A 80 11.99 27.71 -20.77
N SER A 81 12.05 28.66 -21.68
CA SER A 81 11.48 28.53 -23.04
C SER A 81 12.06 27.39 -23.88
N HIS A 82 13.26 26.90 -23.54
CA HIS A 82 13.94 25.78 -24.19
C HIS A 82 13.88 24.49 -23.35
N TYR A 83 12.98 24.42 -22.34
CA TYR A 83 12.82 23.26 -21.50
C TYR A 83 12.39 22.04 -22.32
N ASN A 84 13.08 20.91 -22.14
CA ASN A 84 12.74 19.63 -22.76
C ASN A 84 12.32 18.62 -21.71
N ALA A 85 11.01 18.44 -21.54
CA ALA A 85 10.44 17.58 -20.51
C ALA A 85 10.93 16.14 -20.61
N LEU A 86 11.03 15.56 -21.82
CA LEU A 86 11.49 14.19 -22.00
C LEU A 86 12.96 14.01 -21.59
N ALA A 87 13.83 14.95 -21.97
CA ALA A 87 15.26 14.87 -21.63
C ALA A 87 15.44 15.03 -20.11
N GLN A 88 14.88 16.07 -19.52
CA GLN A 88 14.99 16.35 -18.10
C GLN A 88 14.32 15.26 -17.23
N GLY A 89 13.14 14.80 -17.64
CA GLY A 89 12.44 13.73 -16.94
C GLY A 89 13.17 12.38 -17.03
N THR A 90 13.88 12.11 -18.12
CA THR A 90 14.76 10.93 -18.22
C THR A 90 15.91 11.00 -17.21
N GLU A 91 16.51 12.18 -17.02
CA GLU A 91 17.56 12.39 -16.01
C GLU A 91 17.01 12.22 -14.59
N VAL A 92 15.85 12.82 -14.29
CA VAL A 92 15.19 12.71 -12.99
C VAL A 92 14.83 11.25 -12.69
N GLN A 93 14.22 10.54 -13.63
CA GLN A 93 13.87 9.13 -13.48
C GLN A 93 15.11 8.24 -13.27
N THR A 94 16.18 8.49 -14.04
CA THR A 94 17.45 7.75 -13.89
C THR A 94 18.03 7.95 -12.49
N LYS A 95 18.03 9.20 -11.98
CA LYS A 95 18.48 9.50 -10.63
C LYS A 95 17.61 8.81 -9.58
N LEU A 96 16.28 8.85 -9.72
CA LEU A 96 15.33 8.21 -8.82
C LEU A 96 15.52 6.69 -8.79
N SER A 97 15.62 6.08 -9.96
CA SER A 97 15.78 4.62 -10.09
C SER A 97 17.19 4.13 -9.74
N GLY A 98 18.18 5.04 -9.67
CA GLY A 98 19.59 4.70 -9.50
C GLY A 98 20.25 4.11 -10.76
N GLN A 99 19.50 3.94 -11.85
CA GLN A 99 19.97 3.43 -13.14
C GLN A 99 18.99 3.85 -14.25
N PRO A 100 19.43 3.85 -15.54
CA PRO A 100 18.54 4.10 -16.65
C PRO A 100 17.36 3.11 -16.67
N PHE A 101 16.15 3.65 -16.83
CA PHE A 101 14.93 2.87 -16.94
C PHE A 101 14.39 2.92 -18.37
N ASN A 102 13.91 1.79 -18.87
CA ASN A 102 13.29 1.72 -20.19
C ASN A 102 12.16 0.66 -20.15
N TYR A 103 10.92 1.11 -20.36
CA TYR A 103 9.77 0.23 -20.41
C TYR A 103 9.42 -0.11 -21.87
N ALA A 104 10.31 -0.89 -22.49
CA ALA A 104 10.21 -1.25 -23.92
C ALA A 104 8.92 -1.99 -24.29
N PHE A 105 8.27 -2.68 -23.31
CA PHE A 105 6.99 -3.37 -23.51
C PHE A 105 5.85 -2.40 -23.87
N CYS A 106 5.85 -1.19 -23.28
CA CYS A 106 4.86 -0.15 -23.56
C CYS A 106 5.55 1.21 -23.74
N PRO A 107 5.98 1.56 -24.98
CA PRO A 107 6.69 2.82 -25.24
C PRO A 107 5.89 4.08 -24.89
N ALA A 108 4.55 4.02 -24.95
CA ALA A 108 3.71 5.14 -24.56
C ALA A 108 3.80 5.40 -23.05
N GLU A 109 3.77 4.35 -22.23
CA GLU A 109 3.92 4.45 -20.78
C GLU A 109 5.32 4.94 -20.40
N ASP A 110 6.37 4.44 -21.07
CA ASP A 110 7.74 4.92 -20.90
C ASP A 110 7.85 6.42 -21.18
N TYR A 111 7.21 6.90 -22.26
CA TYR A 111 7.16 8.31 -22.59
C TYR A 111 6.41 9.14 -21.54
N TYR A 112 5.23 8.70 -21.08
CA TYR A 112 4.46 9.45 -20.08
C TYR A 112 5.17 9.50 -18.73
N LEU A 113 5.78 8.42 -18.30
CA LEU A 113 6.62 8.43 -17.10
C LEU A 113 7.75 9.45 -17.21
N LYS A 114 8.50 9.43 -18.30
CA LYS A 114 9.65 10.33 -18.48
C LYS A 114 9.24 11.77 -18.74
N ALA A 115 8.45 12.01 -19.79
CA ALA A 115 8.14 13.37 -20.22
C ALA A 115 7.15 14.05 -19.28
N HIS A 116 6.12 13.34 -18.85
CA HIS A 116 5.03 13.97 -18.09
C HIS A 116 5.24 13.89 -16.59
N LEU A 117 5.39 12.70 -16.00
CA LEU A 117 5.58 12.60 -14.56
C LEU A 117 6.89 13.23 -14.11
N PHE A 118 8.01 12.72 -14.59
CA PHE A 118 9.34 13.17 -14.15
C PHE A 118 9.82 14.44 -14.90
N GLY A 119 9.24 14.75 -16.06
CA GLY A 119 9.51 15.97 -16.81
C GLY A 119 8.64 17.15 -16.39
N ASP A 120 7.33 17.10 -16.64
CA ASP A 120 6.45 18.25 -16.38
C ASP A 120 6.18 18.46 -14.89
N ILE A 121 5.81 17.37 -14.15
CA ILE A 121 5.40 17.50 -12.74
C ILE A 121 6.62 17.73 -11.85
N PHE A 122 7.67 16.92 -11.96
CA PHE A 122 8.86 17.04 -11.12
C PHE A 122 9.71 18.29 -11.41
N ALA A 123 9.50 18.95 -12.55
CA ALA A 123 10.15 20.21 -12.86
C ALA A 123 9.61 21.42 -12.08
N ARG A 124 8.44 21.29 -11.48
CA ARG A 124 7.80 22.37 -10.72
C ARG A 124 8.47 22.50 -9.35
N ASP A 125 9.07 23.66 -9.09
CA ASP A 125 10.03 23.92 -8.00
C ASP A 125 9.43 24.33 -6.66
N ASN A 126 8.09 24.40 -6.57
CA ASN A 126 7.38 24.67 -5.31
C ASN A 126 7.32 23.47 -4.35
N LEU A 127 7.74 22.28 -4.80
CA LEU A 127 8.09 21.13 -3.98
C LEU A 127 9.45 20.57 -4.44
N THR A 128 10.30 20.19 -3.51
CA THR A 128 11.55 19.50 -3.85
C THR A 128 11.27 18.08 -4.34
N HIS A 129 12.22 17.46 -5.05
CA HIS A 129 12.10 16.05 -5.43
C HIS A 129 11.98 15.12 -4.20
N ALA A 130 12.63 15.48 -3.08
CA ALA A 130 12.50 14.76 -1.83
C ALA A 130 11.07 14.85 -1.25
N ASP A 131 10.47 16.06 -1.24
CA ASP A 131 9.08 16.23 -0.81
C ASP A 131 8.11 15.44 -1.69
N ARG A 132 8.32 15.46 -3.01
CA ARG A 132 7.51 14.71 -3.98
C ARG A 132 7.56 13.22 -3.71
N GLU A 133 8.73 12.67 -3.38
CA GLU A 133 8.85 11.26 -3.03
C GLU A 133 8.21 10.92 -1.68
N LEU A 134 8.34 11.77 -0.66
CA LEU A 134 7.62 11.58 0.62
C LEU A 134 6.10 11.56 0.42
N ILE A 135 5.57 12.43 -0.44
CA ILE A 135 4.16 12.48 -0.81
C ILE A 135 3.76 11.20 -1.55
N THR A 136 4.56 10.78 -2.53
CA THR A 136 4.30 9.57 -3.34
C THR A 136 4.31 8.30 -2.47
N VAL A 137 5.32 8.13 -1.60
CA VAL A 137 5.39 7.01 -0.65
C VAL A 137 4.16 6.99 0.26
N SER A 138 3.75 8.17 0.76
CA SER A 138 2.57 8.29 1.62
C SER A 138 1.27 7.91 0.89
N ALA A 139 1.10 8.34 -0.36
CA ALA A 139 -0.07 8.00 -1.19
C ALA A 139 -0.09 6.52 -1.57
N LEU A 140 1.04 5.96 -2.03
CA LEU A 140 1.15 4.55 -2.38
C LEU A 140 0.90 3.64 -1.17
N SER A 141 1.21 4.09 0.05
CA SER A 141 0.85 3.38 1.28
C SER A 141 -0.67 3.29 1.47
N GLY A 142 -1.44 4.22 0.91
CA GLY A 142 -2.91 4.22 0.89
C GLY A 142 -3.54 3.33 -0.18
N LEU A 143 -2.76 2.89 -1.17
CA LEU A 143 -3.25 2.06 -2.27
C LEU A 143 -2.99 0.57 -2.00
N GLU A 144 -3.92 -0.26 -2.47
CA GLU A 144 -3.75 -1.71 -2.47
C GLU A 144 -3.09 -2.18 -3.78
N ASN A 145 -2.43 -3.35 -3.72
CA ASN A 145 -1.83 -4.02 -4.88
C ASN A 145 -0.72 -3.23 -5.62
N VAL A 146 -0.04 -2.30 -4.93
CA VAL A 146 1.04 -1.48 -5.49
C VAL A 146 2.35 -1.59 -4.69
N MET A 147 2.57 -2.69 -3.97
CA MET A 147 3.78 -2.87 -3.15
C MET A 147 5.08 -2.75 -3.95
N PRO A 148 5.21 -3.29 -5.17
CA PRO A 148 6.42 -3.10 -5.97
C PRO A 148 6.73 -1.62 -6.25
N GLN A 149 5.69 -0.81 -6.56
CA GLN A 149 5.82 0.62 -6.79
C GLN A 149 6.18 1.35 -5.48
N LEU A 150 5.52 1.00 -4.38
CA LEU A 150 5.82 1.58 -3.07
C LEU A 150 7.29 1.35 -2.68
N GLN A 151 7.80 0.13 -2.81
CA GLN A 151 9.21 -0.18 -2.56
C GLN A 151 10.16 0.56 -3.51
N ALA A 152 9.79 0.69 -4.79
CA ALA A 152 10.58 1.45 -5.77
C ALA A 152 10.67 2.93 -5.39
N HIS A 153 9.55 3.54 -4.95
CA HIS A 153 9.53 4.94 -4.51
C HIS A 153 10.22 5.16 -3.16
N VAL A 154 10.20 4.19 -2.23
CA VAL A 154 11.04 4.27 -1.01
C VAL A 154 12.53 4.32 -1.38
N ARG A 155 13.00 3.47 -2.31
CA ARG A 155 14.39 3.53 -2.83
C ARG A 155 14.64 4.85 -3.56
N GLY A 156 13.67 5.28 -4.39
CA GLY A 156 13.71 6.56 -5.09
C GLY A 156 13.84 7.75 -4.15
N ALA A 157 13.09 7.74 -3.06
CA ALA A 157 13.17 8.78 -2.03
C ALA A 157 14.60 8.90 -1.46
N LEU A 158 15.24 7.78 -1.12
CA LEU A 158 16.64 7.76 -0.67
C LEU A 158 17.57 8.33 -1.74
N ASN A 159 17.39 7.95 -3.00
CA ASN A 159 18.19 8.46 -4.13
C ASN A 159 17.96 9.97 -4.37
N MET A 160 16.80 10.51 -3.98
CA MET A 160 16.47 11.94 -4.05
C MET A 160 16.89 12.73 -2.80
N GLY A 161 17.53 12.07 -1.83
CA GLY A 161 18.11 12.72 -0.65
C GLY A 161 17.21 12.72 0.59
N VAL A 162 16.09 11.99 0.57
CA VAL A 162 15.30 11.73 1.78
C VAL A 162 16.11 10.84 2.72
N THR A 163 16.17 11.20 3.99
CA THR A 163 16.86 10.37 4.99
C THR A 163 15.98 9.19 5.44
N GLU A 164 16.61 8.15 5.95
CA GLU A 164 15.87 7.02 6.54
C GLU A 164 14.98 7.48 7.71
N GLU A 165 15.42 8.44 8.51
CA GLU A 165 14.64 9.01 9.60
C GLU A 165 13.36 9.69 9.07
N GLN A 166 13.45 10.47 8.00
CA GLN A 166 12.30 11.08 7.34
C GLN A 166 11.32 10.03 6.80
N LEU A 167 11.84 8.98 6.14
CA LEU A 167 11.00 7.87 5.67
C LEU A 167 10.27 7.19 6.82
N ARG A 168 10.97 6.86 7.92
CA ARG A 168 10.36 6.25 9.11
C ARG A 168 9.38 7.19 9.83
N GLY A 169 9.45 8.50 9.59
CA GLY A 169 8.46 9.48 10.03
C GLY A 169 7.08 9.31 9.35
N ILE A 170 7.03 8.79 8.12
CA ILE A 170 5.76 8.58 7.40
C ILE A 170 4.81 7.66 8.16
N PRO A 171 5.18 6.40 8.49
CA PRO A 171 4.27 5.51 9.21
C PRO A 171 3.90 6.04 10.61
N VAL A 172 4.77 6.79 11.26
CA VAL A 172 4.43 7.47 12.55
C VAL A 172 3.30 8.49 12.33
N ALA A 173 3.42 9.32 11.30
CA ALA A 173 2.39 10.30 10.95
C ALA A 173 1.07 9.63 10.54
N LEU A 174 1.12 8.53 9.80
CA LEU A 174 -0.06 7.76 9.40
C LEU A 174 -0.76 7.15 10.63
N LYS A 175 -0.02 6.57 11.58
CA LYS A 175 -0.58 6.03 12.83
C LYS A 175 -1.28 7.11 13.66
N VAL A 176 -0.68 8.29 13.78
CA VAL A 176 -1.29 9.44 14.46
C VAL A 176 -2.60 9.87 13.79
N ALA A 177 -2.68 9.76 12.47
CA ALA A 177 -3.89 10.04 11.70
C ALA A 177 -4.92 8.87 11.69
N GLY A 178 -4.71 7.80 12.46
CA GLY A 178 -5.60 6.64 12.50
C GLY A 178 -5.45 5.67 11.32
N LEU A 179 -4.46 5.87 10.46
CA LEU A 179 -4.20 5.07 9.24
C LEU A 179 -3.24 3.91 9.56
N GLN A 180 -3.68 2.99 10.41
CA GLN A 180 -2.83 1.94 10.98
C GLN A 180 -2.39 0.91 9.94
N ALA A 181 -3.30 0.47 9.06
CA ALA A 181 -3.00 -0.52 8.03
C ALA A 181 -2.00 0.04 6.99
N GLU A 182 -2.19 1.30 6.61
CA GLU A 182 -1.34 2.04 5.68
C GLU A 182 0.05 2.29 6.27
N ALA A 183 0.12 2.58 7.56
CA ALA A 183 1.38 2.72 8.28
C ALA A 183 2.18 1.42 8.27
N LEU A 184 1.54 0.28 8.54
CA LEU A 184 2.19 -1.03 8.50
C LEU A 184 2.68 -1.38 7.09
N ARG A 185 1.90 -1.07 6.05
CA ARG A 185 2.30 -1.25 4.64
C ARG A 185 3.53 -0.39 4.30
N CYS A 186 3.55 0.85 4.77
CA CYS A 186 4.69 1.75 4.61
C CYS A 186 5.93 1.22 5.34
N GLU A 187 5.80 0.76 6.58
CA GLU A 187 6.89 0.16 7.36
C GLU A 187 7.49 -1.05 6.62
N ALA A 188 6.65 -1.94 6.11
CA ALA A 188 7.08 -3.10 5.34
C ALA A 188 7.89 -2.70 4.08
N ALA A 189 7.43 -1.70 3.35
CA ALA A 189 8.11 -1.21 2.16
C ALA A 189 9.46 -0.54 2.48
N ILE A 190 9.51 0.28 3.54
CA ILE A 190 10.75 0.93 4.01
C ILE A 190 11.77 -0.14 4.41
N ALA A 191 11.34 -1.10 5.16
CA ALA A 191 12.16 -2.18 5.60
C ALA A 191 12.78 -2.97 4.44
N ALA A 192 11.98 -3.37 3.46
CA ALA A 192 12.45 -4.07 2.28
C ALA A 192 13.45 -3.24 1.44
N ALA A 193 13.24 -1.93 1.37
CA ALA A 193 14.06 -1.05 0.55
C ALA A 193 15.39 -0.65 1.21
N VAL A 194 15.38 -0.40 2.54
CA VAL A 194 16.54 0.12 3.29
C VAL A 194 17.47 -1.01 3.74
N GLU A 195 16.94 -2.13 4.17
CA GLU A 195 17.72 -3.19 4.79
C GLU A 195 18.11 -4.30 3.80
N GLY A 196 17.67 -4.19 2.54
CA GLY A 196 17.90 -5.25 1.54
C GLY A 196 17.26 -6.58 1.95
N LYS A 197 16.42 -6.52 2.96
CA LYS A 197 15.73 -7.63 3.55
C LYS A 197 14.26 -7.53 3.16
N ASN A 198 13.79 -8.47 2.37
CA ASN A 198 12.38 -8.87 2.43
C ASN A 198 12.01 -9.34 3.87
N ASP A 199 12.94 -9.19 4.80
CA ASP A 199 12.95 -9.76 6.14
C ASP A 199 12.49 -8.82 7.26
N VAL A 200 12.14 -7.56 7.02
CA VAL A 200 11.96 -6.59 8.12
C VAL A 200 10.54 -6.48 8.65
N VAL A 201 9.61 -7.12 7.98
CA VAL A 201 8.40 -7.51 8.71
C VAL A 201 8.75 -8.59 9.75
N CYS A 202 9.95 -9.17 9.67
CA CYS A 202 10.47 -10.18 10.61
C CYS A 202 10.66 -9.69 12.06
N ALA A 203 10.73 -8.40 12.36
CA ALA A 203 10.74 -7.95 13.77
C ALA A 203 9.37 -8.15 14.45
N GLN A 204 8.28 -8.22 13.66
CA GLN A 204 6.93 -8.54 14.15
C GLN A 204 6.48 -9.96 13.83
N PHE A 205 7.14 -10.64 12.89
CA PHE A 205 6.75 -11.96 12.44
C PHE A 205 7.85 -12.99 12.66
N PRO A 206 7.56 -14.09 13.33
CA PRO A 206 8.54 -15.14 13.62
C PRO A 206 8.96 -15.94 12.37
N TRP A 207 8.27 -15.74 11.23
CA TRP A 207 8.47 -16.48 9.99
C TRP A 207 8.65 -15.56 8.79
N PRO A 208 9.45 -15.94 7.76
CA PRO A 208 9.62 -15.14 6.54
C PRO A 208 8.28 -14.80 5.89
N ILE A 209 8.09 -13.57 5.44
CA ILE A 209 6.87 -13.16 4.72
C ILE A 209 6.76 -13.90 3.39
N GLY A 210 7.87 -14.04 2.70
CA GLY A 210 7.93 -14.65 1.38
C GLY A 210 7.71 -13.67 0.23
N GLU A 211 7.56 -14.23 -0.97
CA GLU A 211 7.34 -13.46 -2.20
C GLU A 211 5.84 -13.15 -2.38
N PRO A 212 5.49 -12.09 -3.13
CA PRO A 212 4.11 -11.82 -3.49
C PRO A 212 3.44 -13.06 -4.09
N ASN A 213 2.27 -13.41 -3.57
CA ASN A 213 1.53 -14.62 -3.96
C ASN A 213 0.82 -14.44 -5.31
N THR A 214 1.58 -14.10 -6.36
CA THR A 214 1.06 -13.76 -7.69
C THR A 214 0.33 -14.91 -8.37
N ALA A 215 0.76 -16.15 -8.16
CA ALA A 215 0.16 -17.33 -8.76
C ALA A 215 -1.30 -17.56 -8.33
N TYR A 216 -1.65 -17.13 -7.14
CA TYR A 216 -2.98 -17.28 -6.55
C TYR A 216 -3.71 -15.95 -6.33
N ALA A 217 -3.14 -14.81 -6.76
CA ALA A 217 -3.68 -13.47 -6.51
C ALA A 217 -5.16 -13.32 -6.92
N GLN A 218 -5.59 -13.99 -7.99
CA GLN A 218 -6.98 -13.98 -8.46
C GLN A 218 -7.99 -14.59 -7.46
N TYR A 219 -7.52 -15.32 -6.46
CA TYR A 219 -8.34 -15.96 -5.42
C TYR A 219 -8.25 -15.26 -4.07
N PHE A 220 -7.63 -14.06 -4.04
CA PHE A 220 -7.49 -13.26 -2.84
C PHE A 220 -8.04 -11.86 -3.07
N ILE A 221 -8.60 -11.28 -2.03
CA ILE A 221 -8.92 -9.85 -1.94
C ILE A 221 -7.83 -9.24 -1.05
N GLY A 222 -7.11 -8.24 -1.57
CA GLY A 222 -5.92 -7.67 -0.91
C GLY A 222 -4.64 -8.45 -1.19
N ASN A 223 -3.55 -8.05 -0.54
CA ASN A 223 -2.23 -8.62 -0.79
C ASN A 223 -1.91 -9.77 0.15
N SER A 224 -1.35 -10.84 -0.40
CA SER A 224 -0.79 -11.96 0.34
C SER A 224 0.58 -12.34 -0.18
N TYR A 225 1.35 -12.99 0.68
CA TYR A 225 2.72 -13.41 0.38
C TYR A 225 2.89 -14.87 0.77
N LEU A 226 3.77 -15.57 0.06
CA LEU A 226 4.02 -17.00 0.26
C LEU A 226 5.51 -17.25 0.45
N ALA A 227 5.88 -17.80 1.59
CA ALA A 227 7.21 -18.34 1.83
C ALA A 227 7.17 -19.87 1.80
N VAL A 228 7.98 -20.48 0.95
CA VAL A 228 8.19 -21.91 0.93
C VAL A 228 9.20 -22.24 2.03
N LEU A 229 8.77 -22.91 3.09
CA LEU A 229 9.64 -23.26 4.22
C LEU A 229 10.31 -24.63 4.00
N ASP A 230 9.54 -25.59 3.52
CA ASP A 230 10.07 -26.90 3.13
C ASP A 230 9.27 -27.48 1.95
N PRO A 231 9.87 -27.51 0.73
CA PRO A 231 9.21 -28.05 -0.45
C PRO A 231 8.85 -29.53 -0.34
N ALA A 232 9.63 -30.31 0.44
CA ALA A 232 9.44 -31.76 0.54
C ALA A 232 8.17 -32.11 1.33
N SER A 233 7.88 -31.38 2.39
CA SER A 233 6.67 -31.57 3.19
C SER A 233 5.49 -30.72 2.73
N GLY A 234 5.72 -29.79 1.78
CA GLY A 234 4.71 -28.80 1.37
C GLY A 234 4.35 -27.84 2.51
N LEU A 235 5.34 -27.50 3.35
CA LEU A 235 5.15 -26.53 4.43
C LEU A 235 5.40 -25.11 3.91
N TYR A 236 4.39 -24.27 4.08
CA TYR A 236 4.41 -22.86 3.68
C TYR A 236 4.08 -21.95 4.86
N ASN A 237 4.61 -20.73 4.82
CA ASN A 237 4.06 -19.60 5.57
C ASN A 237 3.30 -18.68 4.61
N VAL A 238 2.05 -18.39 4.94
CA VAL A 238 1.25 -17.42 4.20
C VAL A 238 1.06 -16.18 5.06
N SER A 239 1.45 -15.04 4.51
CA SER A 239 1.31 -13.73 5.16
C SER A 239 0.21 -12.94 4.45
N PHE A 240 -0.70 -12.38 5.24
CA PHE A 240 -1.82 -11.59 4.77
C PHE A 240 -1.69 -10.16 5.29
N GLU A 241 -1.80 -9.18 4.40
CA GLU A 241 -1.95 -7.78 4.81
C GLU A 241 -3.29 -7.54 5.53
N PRO A 242 -3.41 -6.46 6.31
CA PRO A 242 -4.68 -6.08 6.92
C PRO A 242 -5.80 -6.03 5.88
N GLY A 243 -6.91 -6.69 6.19
CA GLY A 243 -8.06 -6.81 5.29
C GLY A 243 -7.95 -7.89 4.20
N CYS A 244 -6.77 -8.45 3.99
CA CYS A 244 -6.58 -9.49 2.98
C CYS A 244 -7.25 -10.81 3.41
N ARG A 245 -7.95 -11.44 2.48
CA ARG A 245 -8.63 -12.71 2.67
C ARG A 245 -8.67 -13.50 1.37
N ASN A 246 -8.67 -14.83 1.48
CA ASN A 246 -8.89 -15.68 0.32
C ASN A 246 -10.39 -15.90 0.04
N ASN A 247 -10.68 -16.37 -1.16
CA ASN A 247 -12.01 -16.81 -1.55
C ASN A 247 -12.44 -18.03 -0.73
N TRP A 248 -13.73 -18.29 -0.70
CA TRP A 248 -14.25 -19.59 -0.33
C TRP A 248 -13.57 -20.67 -1.16
N HIS A 249 -13.15 -21.77 -0.52
CA HIS A 249 -12.49 -22.87 -1.21
C HIS A 249 -12.68 -24.20 -0.46
N VAL A 250 -12.33 -25.28 -1.14
CA VAL A 250 -12.42 -26.65 -0.63
C VAL A 250 -11.11 -27.37 -0.96
N HIS A 251 -10.63 -28.19 -0.02
CA HIS A 251 -9.54 -29.13 -0.26
C HIS A 251 -10.08 -30.52 -0.50
N HIS A 252 -9.66 -31.14 -1.59
CA HIS A 252 -9.98 -32.50 -1.96
C HIS A 252 -8.78 -33.42 -1.72
N GLY A 253 -9.00 -34.55 -1.05
CA GLY A 253 -7.95 -35.54 -0.83
C GLY A 253 -6.88 -35.15 0.20
N ALA A 254 -7.11 -34.12 1.02
CA ALA A 254 -6.19 -33.70 2.07
C ALA A 254 -6.92 -32.95 3.20
N VAL A 255 -6.30 -32.92 4.37
CA VAL A 255 -6.67 -32.04 5.48
C VAL A 255 -5.73 -30.83 5.43
N GLN A 256 -6.27 -29.62 5.30
CA GLN A 256 -5.44 -28.43 5.42
C GLN A 256 -5.19 -28.11 6.90
N MET A 257 -3.91 -27.96 7.25
CA MET A 257 -3.52 -27.46 8.57
C MET A 257 -3.27 -25.95 8.50
N LEU A 258 -3.88 -25.19 9.39
CA LEU A 258 -3.65 -23.76 9.59
C LEU A 258 -3.14 -23.55 11.02
N ILE A 259 -1.93 -23.03 11.16
CA ILE A 259 -1.30 -22.76 12.47
C ILE A 259 -1.00 -21.27 12.48
N CYS A 260 -1.83 -20.47 13.15
CA CYS A 260 -1.61 -19.04 13.28
C CYS A 260 -0.36 -18.78 14.13
N VAL A 261 0.63 -18.08 13.58
CA VAL A 261 1.92 -17.83 14.22
C VAL A 261 2.18 -16.36 14.51
N SER A 262 1.43 -15.45 13.87
CA SER A 262 1.54 -14.00 14.12
C SER A 262 0.29 -13.24 13.72
N GLY A 263 0.07 -12.09 14.37
CA GLY A 263 -1.01 -11.18 14.06
C GLY A 263 -2.40 -11.70 14.45
N ARG A 264 -3.43 -11.21 13.76
CA ARG A 264 -4.84 -11.51 14.02
C ARG A 264 -5.60 -11.70 12.71
N GLY A 265 -6.51 -12.66 12.67
CA GLY A 265 -7.32 -12.92 11.48
C GLY A 265 -8.55 -13.78 11.80
N TRP A 266 -9.13 -14.31 10.74
CA TRP A 266 -10.37 -15.06 10.80
C TRP A 266 -10.29 -16.33 9.98
N TYR A 267 -10.96 -17.39 10.46
CA TYR A 267 -11.29 -18.61 9.75
C TYR A 267 -12.78 -18.84 9.83
N GLN A 268 -13.42 -19.27 8.75
CA GLN A 268 -14.85 -19.58 8.77
C GLN A 268 -15.17 -20.75 7.84
N GLU A 269 -15.92 -21.70 8.36
CA GLU A 269 -16.59 -22.73 7.56
C GLU A 269 -17.95 -22.22 7.08
N TRP A 270 -18.39 -22.67 5.92
CA TRP A 270 -19.68 -22.29 5.37
C TRP A 270 -20.82 -22.63 6.34
N GLY A 271 -21.65 -21.64 6.62
CA GLY A 271 -22.81 -21.77 7.53
C GLY A 271 -22.47 -21.83 9.02
N LYS A 272 -21.20 -21.63 9.40
CA LYS A 272 -20.78 -21.58 10.82
C LYS A 272 -20.29 -20.18 11.20
N PRO A 273 -20.29 -19.85 12.51
CA PRO A 273 -19.62 -18.63 12.99
C PRO A 273 -18.13 -18.62 12.65
N ALA A 274 -17.58 -17.42 12.43
CA ALA A 274 -16.14 -17.25 12.24
C ALA A 274 -15.37 -17.50 13.54
N VAL A 275 -14.18 -18.05 13.42
CA VAL A 275 -13.24 -18.31 14.52
C VAL A 275 -12.07 -17.33 14.39
N GLU A 276 -11.73 -16.65 15.47
CA GLU A 276 -10.58 -15.77 15.52
C GLU A 276 -9.28 -16.58 15.43
N LEU A 277 -8.40 -16.18 14.50
CA LEU A 277 -7.04 -16.68 14.38
C LEU A 277 -6.09 -15.72 15.09
N LYS A 278 -5.37 -16.24 16.05
CA LYS A 278 -4.28 -15.56 16.79
C LYS A 278 -3.16 -16.55 17.10
N PRO A 279 -1.95 -16.08 17.42
CA PRO A 279 -0.82 -16.97 17.67
C PRO A 279 -1.15 -18.11 18.62
N GLY A 280 -0.87 -19.35 18.19
CA GLY A 280 -1.17 -20.58 18.91
C GLY A 280 -2.49 -21.26 18.52
N VAL A 281 -3.40 -20.57 17.84
CA VAL A 281 -4.62 -21.21 17.30
C VAL A 281 -4.25 -22.11 16.13
N THR A 282 -4.71 -23.34 16.19
CA THR A 282 -4.51 -24.36 15.15
C THR A 282 -5.86 -24.88 14.67
N ILE A 283 -6.09 -24.87 13.36
CA ILE A 283 -7.28 -25.41 12.72
C ILE A 283 -6.87 -26.57 11.82
N ALA A 284 -7.50 -27.71 11.97
CA ALA A 284 -7.42 -28.80 10.99
C ALA A 284 -8.71 -28.76 10.16
N VAL A 285 -8.62 -28.30 8.94
CA VAL A 285 -9.74 -28.20 8.00
C VAL A 285 -9.95 -29.54 7.33
N PRO A 286 -11.07 -30.27 7.60
CA PRO A 286 -11.30 -31.56 6.99
C PRO A 286 -11.44 -31.49 5.46
N GLU A 287 -11.12 -32.61 4.78
CA GLU A 287 -11.40 -32.79 3.35
C GLU A 287 -12.89 -32.48 3.05
N GLY A 288 -13.15 -31.72 2.00
CA GLY A 288 -14.50 -31.40 1.52
C GLY A 288 -15.19 -30.24 2.25
N VAL A 289 -14.56 -29.63 3.24
CA VAL A 289 -15.15 -28.50 3.98
C VAL A 289 -14.93 -27.20 3.22
N LYS A 290 -16.02 -26.53 2.84
CA LYS A 290 -15.99 -25.18 2.27
C LYS A 290 -15.67 -24.17 3.36
N HIS A 291 -14.58 -23.41 3.18
CA HIS A 291 -14.07 -22.46 4.16
C HIS A 291 -13.31 -21.31 3.52
N TRP A 292 -13.01 -20.30 4.30
CA TRP A 292 -12.08 -19.22 3.98
C TRP A 292 -11.29 -18.81 5.22
N HIS A 293 -10.18 -18.10 5.02
CA HIS A 293 -9.40 -17.46 6.08
C HIS A 293 -8.70 -16.21 5.55
N GLY A 294 -8.29 -15.35 6.48
CA GLY A 294 -7.61 -14.09 6.14
C GLY A 294 -7.30 -13.25 7.36
N ALA A 295 -6.59 -12.16 7.16
CA ALA A 295 -6.24 -11.20 8.20
C ALA A 295 -7.46 -10.43 8.70
N ALA A 296 -7.39 -9.87 9.90
CA ALA A 296 -8.33 -8.86 10.37
C ALA A 296 -8.09 -7.52 9.65
N LYS A 297 -9.06 -6.60 9.70
CA LYS A 297 -8.99 -5.30 8.99
C LYS A 297 -7.81 -4.42 9.41
N ASP A 298 -7.38 -4.57 10.64
CA ASP A 298 -6.42 -3.73 11.34
C ASP A 298 -5.12 -4.46 11.72
N SER A 299 -4.95 -5.70 11.26
CA SER A 299 -3.81 -6.54 11.63
C SER A 299 -3.32 -7.36 10.47
N TRP A 300 -2.00 -7.46 10.32
CA TRP A 300 -1.39 -8.54 9.57
C TRP A 300 -1.73 -9.87 10.22
N MET A 301 -1.65 -10.95 9.43
CA MET A 301 -1.74 -12.32 9.94
C MET A 301 -0.74 -13.21 9.20
N GLN A 302 -0.06 -14.06 9.96
CA GLN A 302 0.70 -15.16 9.39
C GLN A 302 0.19 -16.50 9.91
N HIS A 303 0.10 -17.46 9.02
CA HIS A 303 -0.10 -18.85 9.43
C HIS A 303 0.81 -19.79 8.64
N LEU A 304 1.30 -20.82 9.32
CA LEU A 304 1.87 -21.97 8.66
C LEU A 304 0.75 -22.85 8.11
N THR A 305 0.99 -23.43 6.94
CA THR A 305 0.05 -24.36 6.32
C THR A 305 0.77 -25.51 5.63
N TYR A 306 0.15 -26.67 5.69
CA TYR A 306 0.51 -27.85 4.93
C TYR A 306 -0.71 -28.78 4.78
N HIS A 307 -0.62 -29.73 3.87
CA HIS A 307 -1.65 -30.73 3.67
C HIS A 307 -1.33 -32.02 4.42
N ALA A 308 -2.01 -32.27 5.53
CA ALA A 308 -1.90 -33.52 6.26
C ALA A 308 -2.71 -34.63 5.55
N ASN A 309 -2.20 -35.86 5.61
CA ASN A 309 -2.85 -37.04 5.01
C ASN A 309 -3.18 -36.88 3.52
N ALA A 310 -2.33 -36.17 2.78
CA ALA A 310 -2.53 -35.88 1.37
C ALA A 310 -2.54 -37.19 0.56
N LYS A 311 -3.63 -37.40 -0.18
CA LYS A 311 -3.78 -38.50 -1.14
C LYS A 311 -3.15 -38.11 -2.48
N PRO A 312 -2.69 -39.08 -3.29
CA PRO A 312 -2.27 -38.78 -4.67
C PRO A 312 -3.40 -38.08 -5.45
N GLY A 313 -3.08 -36.96 -6.12
CA GLY A 313 -4.06 -36.18 -6.86
C GLY A 313 -4.91 -35.23 -5.99
N ASN A 314 -4.49 -34.94 -4.74
CA ASN A 314 -5.13 -33.88 -3.96
C ASN A 314 -5.15 -32.56 -4.73
N SER A 315 -6.18 -31.75 -4.50
CA SER A 315 -6.39 -30.49 -5.22
C SER A 315 -7.15 -29.47 -4.38
N ASN A 316 -7.06 -28.20 -4.77
CA ASN A 316 -7.86 -27.12 -4.23
C ASN A 316 -8.92 -26.71 -5.24
N GLU A 317 -10.15 -26.54 -4.79
CA GLU A 317 -11.24 -25.98 -5.57
C GLU A 317 -11.55 -24.57 -5.04
N TRP A 318 -11.31 -23.57 -5.88
CA TRP A 318 -11.59 -22.16 -5.56
C TRP A 318 -13.03 -21.82 -5.96
N LEU A 319 -13.73 -21.14 -5.06
CA LEU A 319 -15.14 -20.77 -5.20
C LEU A 319 -15.28 -19.24 -5.21
N GLU A 320 -16.49 -18.75 -4.85
CA GLU A 320 -16.81 -17.33 -4.84
C GLU A 320 -15.98 -16.52 -3.84
N PRO A 321 -15.76 -15.22 -4.08
CA PRO A 321 -15.14 -14.33 -3.11
C PRO A 321 -15.97 -14.21 -1.82
N VAL A 322 -15.28 -14.00 -0.70
CA VAL A 322 -15.91 -13.55 0.55
C VAL A 322 -16.31 -12.09 0.40
N THR A 323 -17.59 -11.78 0.45
CA THR A 323 -18.09 -10.42 0.24
C THR A 323 -17.66 -9.47 1.36
N ASP A 324 -17.59 -8.18 1.05
CA ASP A 324 -17.31 -7.15 2.06
C ASP A 324 -18.38 -7.14 3.17
N GLU A 325 -19.64 -7.42 2.83
CA GLU A 325 -20.73 -7.54 3.81
C GLU A 325 -20.44 -8.66 4.81
N GLN A 326 -20.05 -9.85 4.34
CA GLN A 326 -19.70 -10.98 5.21
C GLN A 326 -18.49 -10.65 6.09
N TYR A 327 -17.43 -10.15 5.47
CA TYR A 327 -16.18 -9.85 6.16
C TYR A 327 -16.32 -8.69 7.16
N ASN A 328 -17.09 -7.66 6.81
CA ASN A 328 -17.27 -6.46 7.65
C ASN A 328 -18.10 -6.70 8.93
N THR A 329 -18.76 -7.84 9.06
CA THR A 329 -19.41 -8.23 10.33
C THR A 329 -18.42 -8.73 11.39
N LEU A 330 -17.17 -9.02 11.00
CA LEU A 330 -16.14 -9.54 11.89
C LEU A 330 -15.34 -8.36 12.48
N GLN A 331 -15.21 -8.31 13.79
CA GLN A 331 -14.52 -7.23 14.52
C GLN A 331 -13.19 -7.69 15.07
#